data_868b791ceb30e69932fef9630c31b1d2
#
_entry.id   868b791ceb30e69932fef9630c31b1d2
#
_cell.length_a   1.000
_cell.length_b   1.000
_cell.length_c   1.000
_cell.angle_alpha   90.00
_cell.angle_beta   90.00
_cell.angle_gamma   90.00
#
_symmetry.space_group_name_H-M   'P 1'
#
loop_
_entity.id
_entity.type
_entity.pdbx_description
1 polymer ?
#
loop_
_entity_poly.entity_id
_entity_poly.type
_entity_poly.pdbx_seq_one_letter_code
_entity_poly.pdbx_strand_id
1 'polypeptide(L)'
;NDLTNLYQNNGYLFSRINPVEVAVKNDTIDFEVRIHEGKVAYFDHITVVGNDKTNDHVIYREIRTRPGQKYSKRNVVRTIRELGQLGYFDAEQISPNFKNVDPNNGTLDMEYSVVEKGSSQIELQGGYGGGGFVGTLGLSFNNFSIRNILNKEAYHPLPMGDGQKLSIRAQGSSFYQTYSLSLVEPWLGGKKPIQLSSSLSHTVQYFYDPRRRDVDKSRRFLITGGAIGLAKRLKWPDDYFTLSHSLSYQHYNLKNYNTGLFTFGDGESNNLAYTVGISRNNTATNPIFPMSGSDFSVSAKVTLPYSLFNDTDWKTLDNERQDLESVGPTDPNYVNATERIAEIDQQKFKWLEYYKIKFKGTWYTTLVGKMVLRPSAEFGFLGAYNQDRGLPPFERFFLGGDGLGAFSLDGREVIALRGYPNQSLSTLDGNAIYNKFSLEIR
;
A
#
# COMPACT_ATOMS: atom_id res chain seq x y z
N ASN A 1 -8.75 -10.09 -31.09
CA ASN A 1 -7.52 -9.44 -31.60
C ASN A 1 -7.83 -8.96 -33.01
N ASP A 2 -7.98 -7.67 -33.14
CA ASP A 2 -8.21 -6.99 -34.40
C ASP A 2 -6.89 -6.93 -35.17
N LEU A 3 -6.89 -7.36 -36.44
CA LEU A 3 -5.73 -7.33 -37.31
C LEU A 3 -5.16 -5.91 -37.46
N THR A 4 -6.02 -4.89 -37.51
CA THR A 4 -5.61 -3.47 -37.55
C THR A 4 -4.75 -3.10 -36.32
N ASN A 5 -5.10 -3.55 -35.12
CA ASN A 5 -4.32 -3.31 -33.92
C ASN A 5 -2.95 -4.00 -33.96
N LEU A 6 -2.87 -5.19 -34.58
CA LEU A 6 -1.59 -5.88 -34.78
C LEU A 6 -0.64 -5.07 -35.63
N TYR A 7 -1.13 -4.57 -36.80
CA TYR A 7 -0.34 -3.70 -37.68
C TYR A 7 0.06 -2.40 -37.00
N GLN A 8 -0.88 -1.70 -36.38
CA GLN A 8 -0.62 -0.44 -35.66
C GLN A 8 0.34 -0.60 -34.47
N ASN A 9 0.37 -1.75 -33.82
CA ASN A 9 1.34 -2.01 -32.74
C ASN A 9 2.76 -2.28 -33.25
N ASN A 10 2.90 -2.61 -34.55
CA ASN A 10 4.16 -2.86 -35.20
C ASN A 10 4.64 -1.70 -36.11
N GLY A 11 4.04 -0.51 -35.94
CA GLY A 11 4.50 0.71 -36.65
C GLY A 11 3.73 1.04 -37.92
N TYR A 12 2.83 0.22 -38.38
CA TYR A 12 2.08 0.44 -39.60
C TYR A 12 0.83 1.30 -39.35
N LEU A 13 1.05 2.57 -39.01
CA LEU A 13 -0.02 3.54 -38.77
C LEU A 13 -0.87 3.77 -40.02
N PHE A 14 -0.22 3.78 -41.21
CA PHE A 14 -0.85 4.06 -42.48
C PHE A 14 -1.49 2.84 -43.15
N SER A 15 -1.49 1.68 -42.46
CA SER A 15 -2.07 0.46 -43.01
C SER A 15 -3.58 0.58 -43.20
N ARG A 16 -4.04 0.06 -44.35
CA ARG A 16 -5.47 -0.07 -44.66
C ARG A 16 -5.79 -1.53 -44.88
N ILE A 17 -6.77 -2.02 -44.11
CA ILE A 17 -7.23 -3.39 -44.19
C ILE A 17 -8.66 -3.34 -44.68
N ASN A 18 -8.90 -3.88 -45.86
CA ASN A 18 -10.21 -3.85 -46.51
C ASN A 18 -10.68 -5.30 -46.79
N PRO A 19 -11.63 -5.83 -46.01
CA PRO A 19 -12.27 -7.09 -46.34
C PRO A 19 -13.24 -6.89 -47.52
N VAL A 20 -12.97 -7.56 -48.65
CA VAL A 20 -13.80 -7.51 -49.86
C VAL A 20 -14.53 -8.85 -49.94
N GLU A 21 -15.86 -8.79 -50.06
CA GLU A 21 -16.69 -9.95 -50.33
C GLU A 21 -16.47 -10.41 -51.80
N VAL A 22 -16.02 -11.64 -51.99
CA VAL A 22 -15.65 -12.19 -53.31
C VAL A 22 -16.73 -13.13 -53.84
N ALA A 23 -17.35 -13.91 -52.96
CA ALA A 23 -18.43 -14.82 -53.36
C ALA A 23 -19.39 -15.12 -52.23
N VAL A 24 -20.64 -15.29 -52.54
CA VAL A 24 -21.68 -15.81 -51.63
C VAL A 24 -22.19 -17.12 -52.21
N LYS A 25 -22.04 -18.21 -51.46
CA LYS A 25 -22.52 -19.53 -51.83
C LYS A 25 -23.35 -20.14 -50.70
N ASN A 26 -24.62 -20.25 -50.90
CA ASN A 26 -25.57 -20.72 -49.87
C ASN A 26 -25.44 -19.88 -48.59
N ASP A 27 -25.09 -20.49 -47.45
CA ASP A 27 -24.93 -19.84 -46.14
C ASP A 27 -23.48 -19.41 -45.83
N THR A 28 -22.59 -19.40 -46.83
CA THR A 28 -21.17 -19.02 -46.67
C THR A 28 -20.84 -17.80 -47.51
N ILE A 29 -20.06 -16.89 -46.91
CA ILE A 29 -19.51 -15.71 -47.57
C ILE A 29 -17.99 -15.83 -47.56
N ASP A 30 -17.39 -15.76 -48.77
CA ASP A 30 -15.92 -15.75 -48.95
C ASP A 30 -15.43 -14.34 -48.95
N PHE A 31 -14.52 -14.01 -48.06
CA PHE A 31 -13.85 -12.69 -48.00
C PHE A 31 -12.40 -12.79 -48.45
N GLU A 32 -12.01 -11.83 -49.28
CA GLU A 32 -10.60 -11.50 -49.59
C GLU A 32 -10.16 -10.30 -48.73
N VAL A 33 -9.19 -10.50 -47.81
CA VAL A 33 -8.68 -9.41 -46.98
C VAL A 33 -7.53 -8.73 -47.73
N ARG A 34 -7.80 -7.55 -48.32
CA ARG A 34 -6.79 -6.73 -49.01
C ARG A 34 -6.07 -5.83 -48.02
N ILE A 35 -4.77 -6.01 -47.86
CA ILE A 35 -3.94 -5.25 -46.94
C ILE A 35 -2.99 -4.36 -47.70
N HIS A 36 -3.05 -3.05 -47.42
CA HIS A 36 -2.06 -2.07 -47.86
C HIS A 36 -1.31 -1.60 -46.62
N GLU A 37 -0.04 -1.99 -46.46
CA GLU A 37 0.73 -1.74 -45.26
C GLU A 37 1.18 -0.29 -45.11
N GLY A 38 1.58 0.35 -46.20
CA GLY A 38 2.22 1.67 -46.18
C GLY A 38 3.62 1.64 -45.57
N LYS A 39 4.22 2.81 -45.36
CA LYS A 39 5.51 2.91 -44.66
C LYS A 39 5.32 2.74 -43.12
N VAL A 40 6.37 2.21 -42.51
CA VAL A 40 6.47 2.18 -41.03
C VAL A 40 6.59 3.60 -40.52
N ALA A 41 5.73 3.96 -39.54
CA ALA A 41 5.70 5.28 -38.96
C ALA A 41 6.64 5.39 -37.75
N TYR A 42 7.30 6.52 -37.60
CA TYR A 42 8.19 6.86 -36.47
C TYR A 42 7.77 8.20 -35.89
N PHE A 43 7.86 8.31 -34.56
CA PHE A 43 7.66 9.59 -33.89
C PHE A 43 8.84 10.52 -34.16
N ASP A 44 8.58 11.72 -34.65
CA ASP A 44 9.59 12.76 -34.81
C ASP A 44 9.66 13.61 -33.55
N HIS A 45 8.58 14.30 -33.20
CA HIS A 45 8.50 15.09 -32.00
C HIS A 45 7.38 14.60 -31.08
N ILE A 46 7.57 14.78 -29.77
CA ILE A 46 6.55 14.50 -28.76
C ILE A 46 6.41 15.72 -27.87
N THR A 47 5.21 16.28 -27.84
CA THR A 47 4.87 17.49 -27.08
C THR A 47 3.72 17.21 -26.11
N VAL A 48 3.64 18.01 -25.05
CA VAL A 48 2.54 18.02 -24.09
C VAL A 48 2.01 19.43 -23.97
N VAL A 49 0.70 19.58 -23.89
CA VAL A 49 0.02 20.88 -23.74
C VAL A 49 -1.07 20.77 -22.67
N GLY A 50 -1.29 21.88 -21.94
CA GLY A 50 -2.34 21.98 -20.92
C GLY A 50 -1.87 21.65 -19.49
N ASN A 51 -0.56 21.62 -19.25
CA ASN A 51 0.06 21.36 -17.95
C ASN A 51 0.56 22.66 -17.28
N ASP A 52 -0.35 23.56 -16.97
CA ASP A 52 0.00 24.90 -16.46
C ASP A 52 0.66 24.89 -15.08
N LYS A 53 0.35 23.90 -14.23
CA LYS A 53 0.83 23.77 -12.84
C LYS A 53 1.85 22.64 -12.67
N THR A 54 1.84 21.65 -13.57
CA THR A 54 2.69 20.47 -13.52
C THR A 54 3.91 20.64 -14.39
N ASN A 55 5.08 20.45 -13.84
CA ASN A 55 6.33 20.58 -14.58
C ASN A 55 6.44 19.51 -15.70
N ASP A 56 6.96 19.88 -16.85
CA ASP A 56 7.13 19.02 -18.01
C ASP A 56 7.83 17.70 -17.67
N HIS A 57 8.89 17.73 -16.89
CA HIS A 57 9.65 16.54 -16.54
C HIS A 57 8.80 15.47 -15.81
N VAL A 58 7.74 15.87 -15.11
CA VAL A 58 6.80 14.96 -14.43
C VAL A 58 5.97 14.18 -15.44
N ILE A 59 5.63 14.80 -16.54
CA ILE A 59 4.82 14.20 -17.59
C ILE A 59 5.69 13.37 -18.52
N TYR A 60 6.80 13.95 -19.02
CA TYR A 60 7.69 13.26 -19.97
C TYR A 60 8.29 11.96 -19.41
N ARG A 61 8.46 11.83 -18.09
CA ARG A 61 8.94 10.59 -17.47
C ARG A 61 7.93 9.44 -17.55
N GLU A 62 6.63 9.74 -17.63
CA GLU A 62 5.55 8.75 -17.71
C GLU A 62 5.19 8.37 -19.16
N ILE A 63 5.59 9.18 -20.15
CA ILE A 63 5.32 8.93 -21.55
C ILE A 63 6.14 7.73 -22.06
N ARG A 64 5.46 6.75 -22.66
CA ARG A 64 6.07 5.52 -23.19
C ARG A 64 6.55 5.64 -24.61
N THR A 65 6.05 6.63 -25.35
CA THR A 65 6.52 6.95 -26.69
C THR A 65 7.74 7.88 -26.60
N ARG A 66 8.69 7.71 -27.53
CA ARG A 66 9.91 8.54 -27.57
C ARG A 66 10.19 8.95 -29.00
N PRO A 67 10.79 10.14 -29.25
CA PRO A 67 11.28 10.52 -30.56
C PRO A 67 12.19 9.45 -31.16
N GLY A 68 12.06 9.18 -32.43
CA GLY A 68 12.81 8.15 -33.16
C GLY A 68 12.32 6.72 -32.99
N GLN A 69 11.34 6.46 -32.09
CA GLN A 69 10.76 5.13 -31.93
C GLN A 69 9.67 4.86 -32.97
N LYS A 70 9.53 3.58 -33.33
CA LYS A 70 8.39 3.09 -34.10
C LYS A 70 7.06 3.47 -33.41
N TYR A 71 6.09 3.87 -34.20
CA TYR A 71 4.73 4.03 -33.72
C TYR A 71 4.21 2.72 -33.11
N SER A 72 3.51 2.81 -32.00
CA SER A 72 2.83 1.70 -31.37
C SER A 72 1.58 2.20 -30.68
N LYS A 73 0.42 1.79 -31.16
CA LYS A 73 -0.88 2.12 -30.58
C LYS A 73 -0.97 1.71 -29.11
N ARG A 74 -0.43 0.54 -28.78
CA ARG A 74 -0.37 0.06 -27.39
C ARG A 74 0.40 1.01 -26.48
N ASN A 75 1.53 1.56 -26.95
CA ASN A 75 2.33 2.51 -26.15
C ASN A 75 1.62 3.86 -25.99
N VAL A 76 0.90 4.32 -27.01
CA VAL A 76 0.07 5.54 -26.93
C VAL A 76 -1.05 5.35 -25.90
N VAL A 77 -1.82 4.27 -26.01
CA VAL A 77 -2.92 3.96 -25.08
C VAL A 77 -2.37 3.77 -23.65
N ARG A 78 -1.20 3.15 -23.51
CA ARG A 78 -0.54 2.99 -22.23
C ARG A 78 -0.12 4.32 -21.62
N THR A 79 0.43 5.23 -22.42
CA THR A 79 0.78 6.60 -22.01
C THR A 79 -0.45 7.34 -21.47
N ILE A 80 -1.57 7.32 -22.21
CA ILE A 80 -2.82 7.96 -21.77
C ILE A 80 -3.26 7.41 -20.42
N ARG A 81 -3.22 6.09 -20.25
CA ARG A 81 -3.60 5.44 -18.99
C ARG A 81 -2.66 5.83 -17.84
N GLU A 82 -1.35 5.82 -18.06
CA GLU A 82 -0.36 6.19 -17.05
C GLU A 82 -0.52 7.65 -16.63
N LEU A 83 -0.71 8.57 -17.57
CA LEU A 83 -1.00 9.97 -17.29
C LEU A 83 -2.31 10.15 -16.50
N GLY A 84 -3.38 9.44 -16.86
CA GLY A 84 -4.66 9.48 -16.15
C GLY A 84 -4.58 8.92 -14.71
N GLN A 85 -3.69 7.97 -14.46
CA GLN A 85 -3.46 7.38 -13.14
C GLN A 85 -2.68 8.28 -12.18
N LEU A 86 -2.00 9.33 -12.67
CA LEU A 86 -1.28 10.28 -11.83
C LEU A 86 -2.19 11.04 -10.86
N GLY A 87 -3.49 11.18 -11.20
CA GLY A 87 -4.50 11.74 -10.32
C GLY A 87 -4.62 13.27 -10.32
N TYR A 88 -3.78 13.97 -11.09
CA TYR A 88 -3.84 15.43 -11.27
C TYR A 88 -4.23 15.85 -12.70
N PHE A 89 -4.49 14.90 -13.58
CA PHE A 89 -5.11 15.11 -14.88
C PHE A 89 -6.49 14.47 -14.94
N ASP A 90 -7.39 15.08 -15.72
CA ASP A 90 -8.66 14.47 -16.03
C ASP A 90 -8.47 13.36 -17.07
N ALA A 91 -8.62 12.10 -16.62
CA ALA A 91 -8.36 10.92 -17.45
C ALA A 91 -9.26 10.82 -18.68
N GLU A 92 -10.45 11.44 -18.66
CA GLU A 92 -11.40 11.42 -19.78
C GLU A 92 -11.06 12.49 -20.84
N GLN A 93 -10.27 13.49 -20.47
CA GLN A 93 -9.87 14.60 -21.34
C GLN A 93 -8.44 14.50 -21.86
N ILE A 94 -7.74 13.42 -21.57
CA ILE A 94 -6.41 13.17 -22.14
C ILE A 94 -6.57 12.67 -23.57
N SER A 95 -6.12 13.46 -24.54
CA SER A 95 -6.21 13.11 -25.96
C SER A 95 -4.87 13.10 -26.66
N PRO A 96 -4.57 12.05 -27.44
CA PRO A 96 -3.41 12.03 -28.34
C PRO A 96 -3.78 12.69 -29.65
N ASN A 97 -3.04 13.69 -30.07
CA ASN A 97 -3.23 14.39 -31.35
C ASN A 97 -2.04 14.11 -32.24
N PHE A 98 -2.31 13.64 -33.46
CA PHE A 98 -1.30 13.49 -34.49
C PHE A 98 -1.12 14.81 -35.22
N LYS A 99 0.13 15.30 -35.32
CA LYS A 99 0.50 16.49 -36.06
C LYS A 99 1.59 16.15 -37.07
N ASN A 100 1.71 16.99 -38.10
CA ASN A 100 2.76 16.88 -39.14
C ASN A 100 2.93 15.45 -39.69
N VAL A 101 1.78 14.80 -39.95
CA VAL A 101 1.75 13.42 -40.44
C VAL A 101 2.25 13.37 -41.89
N ASP A 102 3.38 12.69 -42.12
CA ASP A 102 3.95 12.50 -43.45
C ASP A 102 4.02 11.01 -43.82
N PRO A 103 3.03 10.50 -44.59
CA PRO A 103 3.02 9.11 -45.03
C PRO A 103 4.16 8.77 -45.99
N ASN A 104 4.71 9.77 -46.68
CA ASN A 104 5.78 9.55 -47.68
C ASN A 104 7.13 9.31 -46.99
N ASN A 105 7.41 10.01 -45.90
CA ASN A 105 8.62 9.83 -45.10
C ASN A 105 8.42 8.84 -43.95
N GLY A 106 7.17 8.53 -43.56
CA GLY A 106 6.85 7.66 -42.46
C GLY A 106 7.11 8.35 -41.11
N THR A 107 6.87 9.65 -40.98
CA THR A 107 7.07 10.42 -39.77
C THR A 107 5.79 11.06 -39.28
N LEU A 108 5.68 11.27 -37.96
CA LEU A 108 4.59 12.00 -37.34
C LEU A 108 5.04 12.63 -36.02
N ASP A 109 4.42 13.76 -35.70
CA ASP A 109 4.51 14.36 -34.37
C ASP A 109 3.33 13.91 -33.50
N MET A 110 3.61 13.66 -32.22
CA MET A 110 2.61 13.30 -31.25
C MET A 110 2.47 14.40 -30.19
N GLU A 111 1.28 14.96 -30.07
CA GLU A 111 0.94 15.89 -29.00
C GLU A 111 -0.05 15.23 -28.04
N TYR A 112 0.30 15.19 -26.78
CA TYR A 112 -0.61 14.80 -25.70
C TYR A 112 -1.24 16.05 -25.10
N SER A 113 -2.55 16.24 -25.33
CA SER A 113 -3.31 17.29 -24.65
C SER A 113 -3.79 16.74 -23.31
N VAL A 114 -3.50 17.46 -22.25
CA VAL A 114 -3.94 17.14 -20.88
C VAL A 114 -4.75 18.29 -20.31
N VAL A 115 -5.66 17.99 -19.40
CA VAL A 115 -6.43 18.99 -18.64
C VAL A 115 -6.17 18.73 -17.17
N GLU A 116 -5.60 19.72 -16.49
CA GLU A 116 -5.35 19.62 -15.06
C GLU A 116 -6.63 19.73 -14.26
N LYS A 117 -6.80 18.85 -13.28
CA LYS A 117 -7.89 18.90 -12.32
C LYS A 117 -7.38 19.16 -10.91
N GLY A 118 -8.26 19.54 -10.00
CA GLY A 118 -7.91 19.67 -8.58
C GLY A 118 -7.40 18.32 -8.05
N SER A 119 -6.14 18.28 -7.66
CA SER A 119 -5.46 17.08 -7.16
C SER A 119 -5.47 16.99 -5.63
N SER A 120 -5.88 18.06 -4.95
CA SER A 120 -6.01 18.10 -3.50
C SER A 120 -7.34 17.48 -3.07
N GLN A 121 -7.28 16.61 -2.07
CA GLN A 121 -8.45 15.95 -1.51
C GLN A 121 -8.53 16.26 -0.02
N ILE A 122 -9.73 16.60 0.43
CA ILE A 122 -10.07 16.79 1.84
C ILE A 122 -10.98 15.64 2.23
N GLU A 123 -10.56 14.85 3.22
CA GLU A 123 -11.37 13.80 3.84
C GLU A 123 -11.87 14.34 5.17
N LEU A 124 -13.17 14.44 5.34
CA LEU A 124 -13.79 14.77 6.62
C LEU A 124 -14.78 13.66 6.94
N GLN A 125 -14.53 12.95 8.02
CA GLN A 125 -15.40 11.88 8.50
C GLN A 125 -15.72 12.13 9.96
N GLY A 126 -16.96 11.83 10.34
CA GLY A 126 -17.42 11.89 11.72
C GLY A 126 -18.41 10.78 12.00
N GLY A 127 -18.36 10.23 13.21
CA GLY A 127 -19.26 9.19 13.64
C GLY A 127 -19.34 9.10 15.16
N TYR A 128 -20.34 8.41 15.66
CA TYR A 128 -20.49 8.12 17.09
C TYR A 128 -20.40 6.61 17.31
N GLY A 129 -19.47 6.18 18.16
CA GLY A 129 -19.25 4.77 18.45
C GLY A 129 -18.17 4.58 19.51
N GLY A 130 -18.10 3.38 20.09
CA GLY A 130 -17.03 3.02 21.05
C GLY A 130 -16.92 3.89 22.30
N GLY A 131 -18.00 4.61 22.68
CA GLY A 131 -18.02 5.46 23.85
C GLY A 131 -17.84 6.95 23.59
N GLY A 132 -17.86 7.41 22.32
CA GLY A 132 -17.75 8.83 22.03
C GLY A 132 -17.83 9.18 20.54
N PHE A 133 -17.67 10.46 20.25
CA PHE A 133 -17.56 10.96 18.90
C PHE A 133 -16.14 10.68 18.36
N VAL A 134 -16.05 10.18 17.13
CA VAL A 134 -14.80 9.98 16.40
C VAL A 134 -14.80 10.89 15.18
N GLY A 135 -13.75 11.69 15.04
CA GLY A 135 -13.53 12.55 13.90
C GLY A 135 -12.24 12.22 13.16
N THR A 136 -12.28 12.33 11.84
CA THR A 136 -11.09 12.23 10.98
C THR A 136 -11.03 13.42 10.04
N LEU A 137 -9.87 14.06 9.98
CA LEU A 137 -9.53 15.07 8.99
C LEU A 137 -8.31 14.56 8.22
N GLY A 138 -8.45 14.37 6.92
CA GLY A 138 -7.38 14.02 6.01
C GLY A 138 -7.20 15.09 4.94
N LEU A 139 -5.96 15.45 4.68
CA LEU A 139 -5.56 16.34 3.59
C LEU A 139 -4.56 15.60 2.72
N SER A 140 -4.82 15.49 1.43
CA SER A 140 -3.95 14.84 0.46
C SER A 140 -3.71 15.75 -0.75
N PHE A 141 -2.45 15.96 -1.08
CA PHE A 141 -1.98 16.81 -2.18
C PHE A 141 -1.14 15.94 -3.11
N ASN A 142 -1.67 15.65 -4.32
CA ASN A 142 -1.06 14.66 -5.22
C ASN A 142 0.00 15.23 -6.17
N ASN A 143 0.11 16.54 -6.29
CA ASN A 143 1.10 17.20 -7.14
C ASN A 143 1.98 18.16 -6.34
N PHE A 144 2.33 17.78 -5.12
CA PHE A 144 3.16 18.58 -4.22
C PHE A 144 4.59 18.72 -4.77
N SER A 145 5.23 19.83 -4.45
CA SER A 145 6.64 20.09 -4.77
C SER A 145 7.40 20.61 -3.56
N ILE A 146 8.26 19.78 -3.00
CA ILE A 146 9.15 20.19 -1.91
C ILE A 146 10.17 21.27 -2.36
N ARG A 147 10.53 21.26 -3.65
CA ARG A 147 11.47 22.23 -4.24
C ARG A 147 10.89 23.64 -4.30
N ASN A 148 9.58 23.71 -4.51
CA ASN A 148 8.84 24.96 -4.67
C ASN A 148 8.36 25.57 -3.33
N ILE A 149 8.79 25.06 -2.17
CA ILE A 149 8.39 25.57 -0.85
C ILE A 149 8.74 27.06 -0.69
N LEU A 150 9.83 27.54 -1.32
CA LEU A 150 10.23 28.93 -1.27
C LEU A 150 9.68 29.77 -2.42
N ASN A 151 9.02 29.16 -3.41
CA ASN A 151 8.45 29.83 -4.57
C ASN A 151 6.96 30.11 -4.37
N LYS A 152 6.59 31.34 -4.07
CA LYS A 152 5.20 31.74 -3.80
C LYS A 152 4.28 31.58 -5.02
N GLU A 153 4.78 31.68 -6.24
CA GLU A 153 4.00 31.53 -7.47
C GLU A 153 3.48 30.10 -7.68
N ALA A 154 4.17 29.10 -7.10
CA ALA A 154 3.79 27.71 -7.18
C ALA A 154 2.71 27.27 -6.17
N TYR A 155 2.20 28.18 -5.34
CA TYR A 155 1.22 27.87 -4.27
C TYR A 155 -0.23 27.86 -4.79
N HIS A 156 -0.86 26.65 -4.86
CA HIS A 156 -2.25 26.43 -5.28
C HIS A 156 -2.97 25.29 -4.51
N PRO A 157 -3.27 25.27 -3.23
CA PRO A 157 -2.88 26.17 -2.10
C PRO A 157 -1.52 25.87 -1.50
N LEU A 158 -0.92 24.70 -1.79
CA LEU A 158 0.45 24.32 -1.43
C LEU A 158 1.36 24.38 -2.66
N PRO A 159 2.68 24.40 -2.50
CA PRO A 159 3.60 24.40 -3.62
C PRO A 159 3.41 23.12 -4.46
N MET A 160 3.17 23.29 -5.75
CA MET A 160 2.83 22.22 -6.70
C MET A 160 3.85 22.13 -7.83
N GLY A 161 3.79 21.02 -8.58
CA GLY A 161 4.46 20.87 -9.86
C GLY A 161 5.37 19.64 -10.02
N ASP A 162 5.84 19.01 -8.94
CA ASP A 162 6.80 17.89 -9.03
C ASP A 162 6.15 16.50 -8.96
N GLY A 163 4.83 16.42 -8.81
CA GLY A 163 4.10 15.15 -8.77
C GLY A 163 4.34 14.34 -7.48
N GLN A 164 4.83 14.97 -6.43
CA GLN A 164 4.95 14.35 -5.11
C GLN A 164 3.58 14.26 -4.44
N LYS A 165 3.40 13.27 -3.57
CA LYS A 165 2.17 13.14 -2.78
C LYS A 165 2.48 13.46 -1.32
N LEU A 166 1.87 14.52 -0.82
CA LEU A 166 1.88 14.89 0.60
C LEU A 166 0.52 14.54 1.20
N SER A 167 0.51 13.80 2.31
CA SER A 167 -0.72 13.48 3.04
C SER A 167 -0.54 13.78 4.52
N ILE A 168 -1.52 14.50 5.07
CA ILE A 168 -1.61 14.85 6.49
C ILE A 168 -2.94 14.30 6.99
N ARG A 169 -2.94 13.53 8.06
CA ARG A 169 -4.15 12.98 8.63
C ARG A 169 -4.14 13.14 10.13
N ALA A 170 -5.25 13.64 10.66
CA ALA A 170 -5.54 13.68 12.08
C ALA A 170 -6.85 12.95 12.33
N GLN A 171 -6.83 11.99 13.23
CA GLN A 171 -8.00 11.24 13.65
C GLN A 171 -8.05 11.26 15.18
N GLY A 172 -9.23 11.47 15.75
CA GLY A 172 -9.32 11.54 17.19
C GLY A 172 -10.70 11.32 17.74
N SER A 173 -10.71 10.92 19.01
CA SER A 173 -11.88 10.85 19.89
C SER A 173 -11.49 11.35 21.26
N SER A 174 -12.40 11.26 22.22
CA SER A 174 -12.11 11.60 23.62
C SER A 174 -10.99 10.75 24.24
N PHE A 175 -10.82 9.51 23.78
CA PHE A 175 -9.90 8.54 24.41
C PHE A 175 -8.72 8.15 23.50
N TYR A 176 -8.70 8.54 22.20
CA TYR A 176 -7.51 8.36 21.38
C TYR A 176 -7.33 9.49 20.37
N GLN A 177 -6.08 9.68 19.94
CA GLN A 177 -5.69 10.64 18.92
C GLN A 177 -4.56 10.04 18.08
N THR A 178 -4.66 10.15 16.77
CA THR A 178 -3.63 9.71 15.83
C THR A 178 -3.33 10.83 14.85
N TYR A 179 -2.06 11.15 14.71
CA TYR A 179 -1.55 12.10 13.73
C TYR A 179 -0.59 11.39 12.82
N SER A 180 -0.71 11.62 11.52
CA SER A 180 0.22 11.08 10.55
C SER A 180 0.56 12.09 9.46
N LEU A 181 1.82 12.06 9.04
CA LEU A 181 2.37 12.82 7.93
C LEU A 181 3.07 11.85 7.00
N SER A 182 2.78 11.89 5.72
CA SER A 182 3.49 11.09 4.73
C SER A 182 3.83 11.89 3.48
N LEU A 183 5.03 11.65 2.96
CA LEU A 183 5.53 12.21 1.72
C LEU A 183 5.98 11.08 0.82
N VAL A 184 5.49 11.07 -0.42
CA VAL A 184 5.87 10.09 -1.44
C VAL A 184 6.42 10.83 -2.65
N GLU A 185 7.68 10.54 -3.01
CA GLU A 185 8.32 10.94 -4.26
C GLU A 185 8.29 9.75 -5.21
N PRO A 186 7.48 9.75 -6.28
CA PRO A 186 7.36 8.60 -7.18
C PRO A 186 8.60 8.35 -8.05
N TRP A 187 9.43 9.39 -8.25
CA TRP A 187 10.65 9.30 -9.03
C TRP A 187 11.82 9.91 -8.28
N LEU A 188 12.62 9.10 -7.64
CA LEU A 188 13.74 9.52 -6.79
C LEU A 188 14.67 10.52 -7.52
N GLY A 189 14.71 11.74 -6.98
CA GLY A 189 15.43 12.85 -7.59
C GLY A 189 14.85 13.30 -8.94
N GLY A 190 13.60 12.96 -9.27
CA GLY A 190 12.91 13.32 -10.51
C GLY A 190 13.35 12.56 -11.76
N LYS A 191 14.33 11.65 -11.66
CA LYS A 191 14.96 10.97 -12.81
C LYS A 191 14.87 9.45 -12.78
N LYS A 192 14.90 8.84 -11.60
CA LYS A 192 14.93 7.38 -11.44
C LYS A 192 13.53 6.85 -11.11
N PRO A 193 13.01 5.82 -11.79
CA PRO A 193 11.70 5.23 -11.52
C PRO A 193 11.74 4.37 -10.23
N ILE A 194 12.14 5.01 -9.14
CA ILE A 194 12.20 4.45 -7.79
C ILE A 194 11.37 5.37 -6.91
N GLN A 195 10.32 4.84 -6.34
CA GLN A 195 9.50 5.57 -5.39
C GLN A 195 10.21 5.62 -4.04
N LEU A 196 10.35 6.82 -3.49
CA LEU A 196 10.75 7.04 -2.11
C LEU A 196 9.51 7.42 -1.30
N SER A 197 9.29 6.75 -0.19
CA SER A 197 8.23 7.10 0.77
C SER A 197 8.83 7.42 2.13
N SER A 198 8.29 8.42 2.80
CA SER A 198 8.63 8.78 4.17
C SER A 198 7.34 9.01 4.95
N SER A 199 7.25 8.48 6.14
CA SER A 199 6.07 8.68 7.00
C SER A 199 6.48 8.85 8.45
N LEU A 200 5.69 9.67 9.16
CA LEU A 200 5.76 9.87 10.60
C LEU A 200 4.37 9.68 11.17
N SER A 201 4.26 9.07 12.32
CA SER A 201 2.99 8.90 13.02
C SER A 201 3.15 9.03 14.52
N HIS A 202 2.12 9.56 15.17
CA HIS A 202 2.03 9.66 16.61
C HIS A 202 0.61 9.33 17.03
N THR A 203 0.46 8.32 17.89
CA THR A 203 -0.81 7.87 18.43
C THR A 203 -0.76 7.96 19.96
N VAL A 204 -1.80 8.56 20.52
CA VAL A 204 -2.04 8.64 21.97
C VAL A 204 -3.35 7.92 22.25
N GLN A 205 -3.32 6.96 23.14
CA GLN A 205 -4.50 6.28 23.63
C GLN A 205 -4.58 6.45 25.15
N TYR A 206 -5.74 6.92 25.62
CA TYR A 206 -6.05 7.05 27.04
C TYR A 206 -6.97 5.92 27.49
N PHE A 207 -6.94 5.61 28.78
CA PHE A 207 -7.85 4.63 29.34
C PHE A 207 -9.26 5.21 29.41
N TYR A 208 -10.22 4.51 28.81
CA TYR A 208 -11.65 4.82 28.90
C TYR A 208 -12.31 3.90 29.94
N ASP A 209 -12.91 4.48 30.98
CA ASP A 209 -13.70 3.76 31.96
C ASP A 209 -15.17 3.69 31.51
N PRO A 210 -15.66 2.54 31.04
CA PRO A 210 -17.05 2.40 30.56
C PRO A 210 -18.09 2.62 31.66
N ARG A 211 -17.72 2.40 32.95
CA ARG A 211 -18.63 2.53 34.10
C ARG A 211 -18.83 4.00 34.44
N ARG A 212 -17.76 4.78 34.44
CA ARG A 212 -17.79 6.22 34.72
C ARG A 212 -18.09 7.05 33.47
N ARG A 213 -17.98 6.44 32.28
CA ARG A 213 -18.04 7.10 30.97
C ARG A 213 -17.05 8.28 30.85
N ASP A 214 -15.90 8.11 31.48
CA ASP A 214 -14.86 9.13 31.57
C ASP A 214 -13.52 8.61 31.08
N VAL A 215 -12.63 9.54 30.72
CA VAL A 215 -11.30 9.27 30.17
C VAL A 215 -10.24 9.63 31.20
N ASP A 216 -9.50 8.63 31.65
CA ASP A 216 -8.37 8.82 32.54
C ASP A 216 -7.09 9.08 31.74
N LYS A 217 -6.71 10.36 31.64
CA LYS A 217 -5.50 10.80 30.91
C LYS A 217 -4.20 10.49 31.63
N SER A 218 -4.25 10.11 32.92
CA SER A 218 -3.06 9.65 33.66
C SER A 218 -2.60 8.27 33.18
N ARG A 219 -3.54 7.49 32.65
CA ARG A 219 -3.35 6.16 32.08
C ARG A 219 -3.30 6.26 30.57
N ARG A 220 -2.12 6.07 30.00
CA ARG A 220 -1.93 6.31 28.57
C ARG A 220 -0.97 5.32 27.91
N PHE A 221 -1.20 5.09 26.63
CA PHE A 221 -0.35 4.36 25.74
C PHE A 221 0.03 5.25 24.52
N LEU A 222 1.30 5.46 24.32
CA LEU A 222 1.85 6.28 23.26
C LEU A 222 2.55 5.40 22.25
N ILE A 223 2.30 5.64 20.97
CA ILE A 223 3.03 5.02 19.86
C ILE A 223 3.56 6.14 18.97
N THR A 224 4.87 6.29 18.89
CA THR A 224 5.51 7.26 18.01
C THR A 224 6.41 6.52 17.04
N GLY A 225 6.28 6.77 15.75
CA GLY A 225 7.08 6.06 14.78
C GLY A 225 7.29 6.79 13.48
N GLY A 226 8.24 6.27 12.72
CA GLY A 226 8.51 6.72 11.36
C GLY A 226 9.00 5.57 10.50
N ALA A 227 8.83 5.73 9.19
CA ALA A 227 9.34 4.77 8.22
C ALA A 227 9.86 5.48 6.97
N ILE A 228 10.90 4.90 6.38
CA ILE A 228 11.42 5.30 5.08
C ILE A 228 11.42 4.07 4.19
N GLY A 229 10.86 4.19 3.00
CA GLY A 229 10.72 3.07 2.06
C GLY A 229 11.16 3.45 0.66
N LEU A 230 11.69 2.45 -0.04
CA LEU A 230 12.02 2.50 -1.46
C LEU A 230 11.25 1.41 -2.18
N ALA A 231 10.60 1.73 -3.30
CA ALA A 231 9.93 0.76 -4.14
C ALA A 231 10.34 0.93 -5.61
N LYS A 232 10.62 -0.19 -6.27
CA LYS A 232 11.05 -0.21 -7.67
C LYS A 232 10.25 -1.24 -8.45
N ARG A 233 9.69 -0.81 -9.59
CA ARG A 233 9.11 -1.73 -10.57
C ARG A 233 10.21 -2.53 -11.25
N LEU A 234 10.05 -3.85 -11.27
CA LEU A 234 10.99 -4.76 -11.94
C LEU A 234 10.62 -4.87 -13.42
N LYS A 235 11.61 -5.24 -14.25
CA LYS A 235 11.40 -5.54 -15.67
C LYS A 235 11.26 -7.04 -15.94
N TRP A 236 11.72 -7.86 -15.03
CA TRP A 236 11.69 -9.31 -15.10
C TRP A 236 11.10 -9.87 -13.82
N PRO A 237 10.23 -10.89 -13.86
CA PRO A 237 9.74 -11.63 -15.04
C PRO A 237 8.76 -10.83 -15.93
N ASP A 238 8.04 -9.86 -15.37
CA ASP A 238 7.21 -8.92 -16.11
C ASP A 238 7.21 -7.55 -15.40
N ASP A 239 6.67 -6.53 -16.04
CA ASP A 239 6.67 -5.15 -15.53
C ASP A 239 5.54 -4.82 -14.53
N TYR A 240 4.84 -5.84 -14.04
CA TYR A 240 3.85 -5.74 -12.95
C TYR A 240 4.45 -6.02 -11.58
N PHE A 241 5.68 -6.55 -11.53
CA PHE A 241 6.38 -6.80 -10.27
C PHE A 241 6.95 -5.52 -9.69
N THR A 242 6.78 -5.37 -8.37
CA THR A 242 7.36 -4.29 -7.58
C THR A 242 8.15 -4.89 -6.42
N LEU A 243 9.41 -4.51 -6.29
CA LEU A 243 10.27 -4.81 -5.16
C LEU A 243 10.28 -3.60 -4.23
N SER A 244 10.02 -3.80 -2.95
CA SER A 244 10.01 -2.77 -1.93
C SER A 244 10.96 -3.10 -0.78
N HIS A 245 11.56 -2.06 -0.23
CA HIS A 245 12.40 -2.09 0.96
C HIS A 245 11.92 -0.99 1.88
N SER A 246 11.77 -1.24 3.17
CA SER A 246 11.47 -0.21 4.14
C SER A 246 12.18 -0.44 5.45
N LEU A 247 12.63 0.64 6.05
CA LEU A 247 13.14 0.71 7.42
C LEU A 247 12.12 1.47 8.24
N SER A 248 11.65 0.87 9.33
CA SER A 248 10.67 1.47 10.23
C SER A 248 11.18 1.43 11.67
N TYR A 249 10.90 2.50 12.38
CA TYR A 249 11.13 2.59 13.81
C TYR A 249 9.83 2.99 14.52
N GLN A 250 9.48 2.27 15.59
CA GLN A 250 8.34 2.57 16.43
C GLN A 250 8.77 2.50 17.90
N HIS A 251 8.41 3.53 18.63
CA HIS A 251 8.59 3.63 20.07
C HIS A 251 7.23 3.56 20.76
N TYR A 252 7.08 2.60 21.64
CA TYR A 252 5.91 2.38 22.48
C TYR A 252 6.21 2.84 23.89
N ASN A 253 5.32 3.62 24.49
CA ASN A 253 5.45 4.07 25.88
C ASN A 253 4.12 3.87 26.62
N LEU A 254 4.16 3.09 27.67
CA LEU A 254 3.01 2.79 28.52
C LEU A 254 3.18 3.51 29.84
N LYS A 255 2.11 4.14 30.33
CA LYS A 255 2.05 4.73 31.65
C LYS A 255 0.74 4.35 32.33
N ASN A 256 0.81 3.53 33.37
CA ASN A 256 -0.33 2.97 34.09
C ASN A 256 -1.40 2.38 33.17
N TYR A 257 -1.00 1.82 32.01
CA TYR A 257 -1.91 1.38 30.95
C TYR A 257 -1.69 -0.09 30.63
N ASN A 258 -2.55 -0.96 31.12
CA ASN A 258 -2.53 -2.36 30.74
C ASN A 258 -3.33 -2.57 29.45
N THR A 259 -2.64 -2.94 28.37
CA THR A 259 -3.23 -3.19 27.06
C THR A 259 -3.83 -4.60 26.94
N GLY A 260 -3.54 -5.48 27.91
CA GLY A 260 -3.82 -6.90 27.78
C GLY A 260 -2.87 -7.64 26.83
N LEU A 261 -1.97 -6.93 26.15
CA LEU A 261 -0.93 -7.50 25.29
C LEU A 261 0.42 -7.59 25.99
N PHE A 262 0.76 -6.59 26.83
CA PHE A 262 1.91 -6.64 27.72
C PHE A 262 1.47 -7.02 29.13
N THR A 263 2.32 -7.72 29.82
CA THR A 263 2.13 -8.00 31.25
C THR A 263 2.55 -6.84 32.13
N PHE A 264 3.19 -5.80 31.55
CA PHE A 264 3.52 -4.56 32.24
C PHE A 264 2.62 -3.40 31.81
N GLY A 265 2.25 -2.55 32.75
CA GLY A 265 1.46 -1.34 32.51
C GLY A 265 2.28 -0.06 32.46
N ASP A 266 3.53 -0.10 32.92
CA ASP A 266 4.50 0.98 32.88
C ASP A 266 5.77 0.49 32.17
N GLY A 267 6.26 1.25 31.19
CA GLY A 267 7.49 0.91 30.50
C GLY A 267 7.52 1.38 29.06
N GLU A 268 8.56 0.97 28.35
CA GLU A 268 8.80 1.33 26.97
C GLU A 268 9.23 0.12 26.12
N SER A 269 8.92 0.17 24.84
CA SER A 269 9.36 -0.83 23.88
C SER A 269 9.77 -0.16 22.56
N ASN A 270 10.82 -0.68 21.94
CA ASN A 270 11.37 -0.15 20.69
C ASN A 270 11.34 -1.22 19.62
N ASN A 271 10.87 -0.87 18.43
CA ASN A 271 10.75 -1.75 17.29
C ASN A 271 11.47 -1.14 16.08
N LEU A 272 12.70 -1.55 15.82
CA LEU A 272 13.44 -1.19 14.61
C LEU A 272 13.39 -2.37 13.66
N ALA A 273 12.64 -2.23 12.58
CA ALA A 273 12.40 -3.33 11.64
C ALA A 273 12.75 -2.94 10.20
N TYR A 274 13.35 -3.90 9.50
CA TYR A 274 13.56 -3.83 8.06
C TYR A 274 12.59 -4.77 7.36
N THR A 275 11.88 -4.27 6.35
CA THR A 275 10.92 -5.04 5.58
C THR A 275 11.33 -5.10 4.12
N VAL A 276 11.35 -6.30 3.56
CA VAL A 276 11.47 -6.54 2.12
C VAL A 276 10.14 -7.09 1.62
N GLY A 277 9.65 -6.57 0.51
CA GLY A 277 8.41 -7.02 -0.09
C GLY A 277 8.52 -7.16 -1.61
N ILE A 278 7.90 -8.20 -2.15
CA ILE A 278 7.67 -8.37 -3.58
C ILE A 278 6.17 -8.46 -3.79
N SER A 279 5.65 -7.63 -4.67
CA SER A 279 4.24 -7.65 -5.05
C SER A 279 4.10 -7.67 -6.56
N ARG A 280 3.00 -8.27 -7.05
CA ARG A 280 2.62 -8.26 -8.46
C ARG A 280 1.13 -8.01 -8.57
N ASN A 281 0.77 -7.01 -9.36
CA ASN A 281 -0.63 -6.72 -9.64
C ASN A 281 -0.82 -6.45 -11.13
N ASN A 282 -1.52 -7.35 -11.82
CA ASN A 282 -1.91 -7.21 -13.22
C ASN A 282 -3.43 -7.15 -13.43
N THR A 283 -4.20 -6.88 -12.36
CA THR A 283 -5.67 -6.72 -12.42
C THR A 283 -6.11 -5.37 -13.00
N ALA A 284 -5.18 -4.55 -13.43
CA ALA A 284 -5.33 -3.11 -13.69
C ALA A 284 -6.25 -2.70 -14.84
N THR A 285 -6.85 -3.65 -15.60
CA THR A 285 -7.80 -3.30 -16.66
C THR A 285 -9.12 -2.75 -16.09
N ASN A 286 -9.53 -3.23 -14.92
CA ASN A 286 -10.63 -2.67 -14.14
C ASN A 286 -10.35 -2.89 -12.66
N PRO A 287 -9.80 -1.88 -11.95
CA PRO A 287 -9.40 -2.03 -10.55
C PRO A 287 -10.58 -2.22 -9.58
N ILE A 288 -11.79 -1.79 -9.96
CA ILE A 288 -12.98 -1.91 -9.12
C ILE A 288 -13.61 -3.28 -9.27
N PHE A 289 -13.74 -3.76 -10.52
CA PHE A 289 -14.33 -5.06 -10.85
C PHE A 289 -13.40 -5.87 -11.75
N PRO A 290 -12.29 -6.41 -11.21
CA PRO A 290 -11.36 -7.20 -12.00
C PRO A 290 -12.05 -8.48 -12.54
N MET A 291 -12.00 -8.70 -13.83
CA MET A 291 -12.51 -9.89 -14.48
C MET A 291 -11.42 -10.95 -14.68
N SER A 292 -10.18 -10.55 -14.69
CA SER A 292 -9.01 -11.42 -14.87
C SER A 292 -7.77 -10.83 -14.23
N GLY A 293 -6.73 -11.65 -14.09
CA GLY A 293 -5.46 -11.25 -13.52
C GLY A 293 -5.25 -11.75 -12.11
N SER A 294 -4.18 -11.27 -11.49
CA SER A 294 -3.80 -11.66 -10.13
C SER A 294 -3.21 -10.49 -9.36
N ASP A 295 -3.41 -10.51 -8.06
CA ASP A 295 -2.78 -9.62 -7.11
C ASP A 295 -2.15 -10.46 -6.02
N PHE A 296 -0.83 -10.47 -5.89
CA PHE A 296 -0.17 -11.17 -4.82
C PHE A 296 1.01 -10.36 -4.25
N SER A 297 1.29 -10.62 -2.99
CA SER A 297 2.41 -10.01 -2.28
C SER A 297 3.03 -11.00 -1.30
N VAL A 298 4.35 -10.95 -1.20
CA VAL A 298 5.15 -11.61 -0.17
C VAL A 298 5.94 -10.54 0.55
N SER A 299 5.95 -10.54 1.87
CA SER A 299 6.77 -9.63 2.65
C SER A 299 7.45 -10.37 3.79
N ALA A 300 8.71 -10.00 4.04
CA ALA A 300 9.50 -10.44 5.16
C ALA A 300 9.93 -9.21 5.98
N LYS A 301 9.48 -9.14 7.22
CA LYS A 301 9.84 -8.09 8.19
C LYS A 301 10.78 -8.72 9.21
N VAL A 302 11.93 -8.13 9.42
CA VAL A 302 12.97 -8.62 10.33
C VAL A 302 13.47 -7.50 11.22
N THR A 303 13.74 -7.80 12.46
CA THR A 303 14.41 -6.91 13.41
C THR A 303 15.85 -7.36 13.61
N LEU A 304 16.65 -6.55 14.29
CA LEU A 304 17.99 -7.00 14.70
C LEU A 304 17.87 -8.07 15.80
N PRO A 305 18.73 -9.11 15.75
CA PRO A 305 18.77 -10.14 16.79
C PRO A 305 19.53 -9.61 18.01
N TYR A 306 18.91 -8.76 18.80
CA TYR A 306 19.55 -8.08 19.95
C TYR A 306 20.08 -9.05 21.01
N SER A 307 19.44 -10.23 21.14
CA SER A 307 19.90 -11.28 22.05
C SER A 307 21.29 -11.84 21.74
N LEU A 308 21.75 -11.70 20.48
CA LEU A 308 23.12 -12.11 20.09
C LEU A 308 24.20 -11.10 20.52
N PHE A 309 23.79 -9.88 20.86
CA PHE A 309 24.71 -8.78 21.23
C PHE A 309 24.63 -8.43 22.72
N ASN A 310 23.88 -9.21 23.49
CA ASN A 310 23.66 -8.97 24.90
C ASN A 310 23.96 -10.27 25.69
N ASP A 311 24.78 -10.18 26.72
CA ASP A 311 25.19 -11.31 27.59
C ASP A 311 24.10 -11.70 28.63
N THR A 312 22.85 -11.24 28.47
CA THR A 312 21.73 -11.57 29.37
C THR A 312 21.37 -13.04 29.22
N ASP A 313 21.32 -13.77 30.33
CA ASP A 313 20.83 -15.14 30.39
C ASP A 313 19.29 -15.17 30.34
N TRP A 314 18.77 -15.12 29.11
CA TRP A 314 17.33 -15.13 28.86
C TRP A 314 16.63 -16.40 29.35
N LYS A 315 17.34 -17.53 29.35
CA LYS A 315 16.81 -18.81 29.80
C LYS A 315 16.53 -18.80 31.30
N THR A 316 17.46 -18.29 32.09
CA THR A 316 17.25 -18.14 33.54
C THR A 316 16.10 -17.19 33.84
N LEU A 317 16.01 -16.06 33.13
CA LEU A 317 14.90 -15.11 33.29
C LEU A 317 13.56 -15.71 32.87
N ASP A 318 13.52 -16.54 31.81
CA ASP A 318 12.28 -17.19 31.39
C ASP A 318 11.83 -18.25 32.39
N ASN A 319 12.75 -19.05 32.96
CA ASN A 319 12.44 -20.00 34.01
C ASN A 319 11.91 -19.28 35.28
N GLU A 320 12.58 -18.19 35.69
CA GLU A 320 12.10 -17.36 36.82
C GLU A 320 10.69 -16.86 36.56
N ARG A 321 10.41 -16.38 35.34
CA ARG A 321 9.08 -15.89 34.97
C ARG A 321 8.02 -16.99 35.04
N GLN A 322 8.32 -18.19 34.55
CA GLN A 322 7.41 -19.34 34.59
C GLN A 322 7.13 -19.79 36.01
N ASP A 323 8.15 -19.81 36.88
CA ASP A 323 7.99 -20.13 38.29
C ASP A 323 7.07 -19.10 38.97
N LEU A 324 7.26 -17.82 38.72
CA LEU A 324 6.41 -16.74 39.25
C LEU A 324 4.97 -16.79 38.74
N GLU A 325 4.74 -17.24 37.51
CA GLU A 325 3.36 -17.42 36.97
C GLU A 325 2.57 -18.51 37.74
N SER A 326 3.27 -19.45 38.38
CA SER A 326 2.63 -20.47 39.19
C SER A 326 2.07 -19.94 40.53
N VAL A 327 2.48 -18.72 40.93
CA VAL A 327 2.00 -18.06 42.17
C VAL A 327 0.56 -17.59 41.99
N GLY A 328 -0.38 -18.20 42.68
CA GLY A 328 -1.81 -17.90 42.52
C GLY A 328 -2.23 -16.61 43.24
N PRO A 329 -3.41 -16.05 42.88
CA PRO A 329 -3.92 -14.79 43.46
C PRO A 329 -4.15 -14.79 44.97
N THR A 330 -4.20 -15.96 45.57
CA THR A 330 -4.39 -16.13 47.03
C THR A 330 -3.09 -16.19 47.81
N ASP A 331 -1.95 -16.24 47.13
CA ASP A 331 -0.62 -16.26 47.75
C ASP A 331 -0.24 -14.85 48.23
N PRO A 332 0.29 -14.70 49.46
CA PRO A 332 0.78 -13.42 49.96
C PRO A 332 1.84 -12.75 49.05
N ASN A 333 2.58 -13.54 48.30
CA ASN A 333 3.63 -13.06 47.39
C ASN A 333 3.12 -12.73 45.99
N TYR A 334 1.83 -12.87 45.71
CA TYR A 334 1.26 -12.67 44.37
C TYR A 334 1.55 -11.28 43.78
N VAL A 335 1.48 -10.23 44.58
CA VAL A 335 1.77 -8.86 44.14
C VAL A 335 3.23 -8.72 43.71
N ASN A 336 4.16 -9.18 44.54
CA ASN A 336 5.59 -9.14 44.25
C ASN A 336 5.94 -9.99 43.01
N ALA A 337 5.31 -11.16 42.87
CA ALA A 337 5.47 -12.02 41.70
C ALA A 337 5.01 -11.31 40.42
N THR A 338 3.84 -10.66 40.48
CA THR A 338 3.29 -9.92 39.34
C THR A 338 4.17 -8.73 38.93
N GLU A 339 4.69 -7.98 39.90
CA GLU A 339 5.64 -6.88 39.63
C GLU A 339 6.92 -7.40 39.01
N ARG A 340 7.47 -8.49 39.53
CA ARG A 340 8.69 -9.09 39.00
C ARG A 340 8.51 -9.65 37.59
N ILE A 341 7.37 -10.27 37.27
CA ILE A 341 7.01 -10.67 35.92
C ILE A 341 7.00 -9.45 34.98
N ALA A 342 6.39 -8.34 35.43
CA ALA A 342 6.35 -7.11 34.63
C ALA A 342 7.75 -6.54 34.36
N GLU A 343 8.67 -6.59 35.32
CA GLU A 343 10.07 -6.18 35.13
C GLU A 343 10.80 -7.07 34.12
N ILE A 344 10.64 -8.41 34.23
CA ILE A 344 11.23 -9.36 33.28
C ILE A 344 10.71 -9.12 31.87
N ASP A 345 9.41 -8.96 31.72
CA ASP A 345 8.78 -8.71 30.41
C ASP A 345 9.16 -7.35 29.85
N GLN A 346 9.30 -6.31 30.68
CA GLN A 346 9.84 -5.02 30.27
C GLN A 346 11.27 -5.15 29.74
N GLN A 347 12.10 -5.96 30.37
CA GLN A 347 13.45 -6.21 29.92
C GLN A 347 13.47 -7.02 28.61
N LYS A 348 12.65 -8.08 28.48
CA LYS A 348 12.51 -8.90 27.27
C LYS A 348 12.06 -8.09 26.07
N PHE A 349 11.10 -7.17 26.26
CA PHE A 349 10.45 -6.43 25.17
C PHE A 349 10.92 -4.97 25.03
N LYS A 350 11.96 -4.57 25.73
CA LYS A 350 12.57 -3.23 25.55
C LYS A 350 13.01 -2.95 24.11
N TRP A 351 13.59 -3.94 23.46
CA TRP A 351 13.84 -3.99 22.02
C TRP A 351 13.19 -5.23 21.44
N LEU A 352 12.23 -5.06 20.55
CA LEU A 352 11.53 -6.17 19.92
C LEU A 352 12.44 -6.95 18.97
N GLU A 353 12.40 -8.27 19.11
CA GLU A 353 13.24 -9.18 18.34
C GLU A 353 12.39 -10.29 17.74
N TYR A 354 12.25 -10.27 16.40
CA TYR A 354 11.41 -11.22 15.68
C TYR A 354 11.68 -11.19 14.18
N TYR A 355 11.16 -12.19 13.49
CA TYR A 355 10.95 -12.15 12.05
C TYR A 355 9.51 -12.54 11.72
N LYS A 356 8.94 -11.88 10.69
CA LYS A 356 7.54 -12.02 10.31
C LYS A 356 7.43 -12.14 8.80
N ILE A 357 6.85 -13.24 8.32
CA ILE A 357 6.66 -13.49 6.90
C ILE A 357 5.16 -13.50 6.61
N LYS A 358 4.75 -12.76 5.59
CA LYS A 358 3.36 -12.73 5.14
C LYS A 358 3.27 -12.98 3.65
N PHE A 359 2.26 -13.73 3.27
CA PHE A 359 1.84 -13.92 1.89
C PHE A 359 0.36 -13.58 1.76
N LYS A 360 0.02 -12.88 0.69
CA LYS A 360 -1.36 -12.63 0.27
C LYS A 360 -1.45 -12.80 -1.23
N GLY A 361 -2.41 -13.60 -1.69
CA GLY A 361 -2.65 -13.83 -3.10
C GLY A 361 -4.13 -13.87 -3.42
N THR A 362 -4.51 -13.23 -4.53
CA THR A 362 -5.86 -13.22 -5.07
C THR A 362 -5.78 -13.41 -6.58
N TRP A 363 -6.60 -14.28 -7.13
CA TRP A 363 -6.74 -14.51 -8.57
C TRP A 363 -8.15 -14.18 -9.02
N TYR A 364 -8.28 -13.76 -10.26
CA TYR A 364 -9.55 -13.48 -10.90
C TYR A 364 -9.61 -14.25 -12.21
N THR A 365 -10.64 -15.08 -12.36
CA THR A 365 -10.86 -15.87 -13.57
C THR A 365 -12.32 -15.76 -13.98
N THR A 366 -12.58 -15.30 -15.20
CA THR A 366 -13.92 -15.29 -15.78
C THR A 366 -14.39 -16.73 -16.02
N LEU A 367 -15.56 -17.08 -15.49
CA LEU A 367 -16.19 -18.38 -15.70
C LEU A 367 -17.10 -18.33 -16.91
N VAL A 368 -18.18 -17.56 -16.83
CA VAL A 368 -19.18 -17.44 -17.92
C VAL A 368 -19.70 -16.01 -17.94
N GLY A 369 -19.67 -15.37 -19.10
CA GLY A 369 -20.15 -13.98 -19.26
C GLY A 369 -19.43 -12.99 -18.36
N LYS A 370 -20.15 -12.41 -17.40
CA LYS A 370 -19.59 -11.46 -16.42
C LYS A 370 -19.30 -12.09 -15.06
N MET A 371 -19.54 -13.39 -14.92
CA MET A 371 -19.32 -14.12 -13.68
C MET A 371 -17.84 -14.42 -13.49
N VAL A 372 -17.28 -14.02 -12.34
CA VAL A 372 -15.86 -14.11 -12.01
C VAL A 372 -15.66 -14.97 -10.76
N LEU A 373 -14.77 -15.94 -10.84
CA LEU A 373 -14.27 -16.68 -9.69
C LEU A 373 -13.07 -15.94 -9.09
N ARG A 374 -13.10 -15.74 -7.77
CA ARG A 374 -12.05 -15.08 -7.01
C ARG A 374 -11.58 -15.96 -5.84
N PRO A 375 -10.64 -16.89 -6.06
CA PRO A 375 -9.93 -17.53 -4.96
C PRO A 375 -8.93 -16.55 -4.35
N SER A 376 -8.79 -16.62 -3.01
CA SER A 376 -7.72 -15.90 -2.31
C SER A 376 -7.13 -16.75 -1.18
N ALA A 377 -5.83 -16.53 -0.92
CA ALA A 377 -5.09 -17.19 0.14
C ALA A 377 -4.23 -16.15 0.87
N GLU A 378 -4.26 -16.20 2.20
CA GLU A 378 -3.42 -15.35 3.06
C GLU A 378 -2.72 -16.23 4.10
N PHE A 379 -1.42 -16.01 4.30
CA PHE A 379 -0.60 -16.71 5.29
C PHE A 379 0.21 -15.70 6.08
N GLY A 380 0.37 -15.94 7.35
CA GLY A 380 1.26 -15.18 8.21
C GLY A 380 2.00 -16.11 9.16
N PHE A 381 3.28 -15.83 9.31
CA PHE A 381 4.17 -16.53 10.22
C PHE A 381 4.99 -15.52 11.00
N LEU A 382 5.02 -15.66 12.33
CA LEU A 382 5.81 -14.88 13.25
C LEU A 382 6.76 -15.82 14.00
N GLY A 383 8.06 -15.53 13.99
CA GLY A 383 9.07 -16.30 14.70
C GLY A 383 9.98 -15.41 15.54
N ALA A 384 10.54 -15.96 16.59
CA ALA A 384 11.58 -15.35 17.41
C ALA A 384 12.94 -15.94 17.06
N TYR A 385 14.01 -15.12 17.10
CA TYR A 385 15.38 -15.61 16.97
C TYR A 385 15.82 -16.35 18.23
N ASN A 386 15.41 -15.84 19.39
CA ASN A 386 15.64 -16.46 20.69
C ASN A 386 14.27 -16.83 21.30
N GLN A 387 14.09 -18.14 21.54
CA GLN A 387 12.80 -18.65 22.05
C GLN A 387 12.57 -18.29 23.54
N ASP A 388 13.63 -18.16 24.33
CA ASP A 388 13.53 -17.81 25.74
C ASP A 388 13.05 -16.36 25.95
N ARG A 389 13.25 -15.47 24.94
CA ARG A 389 12.65 -14.13 24.93
C ARG A 389 11.17 -14.15 24.57
N GLY A 390 10.74 -15.17 23.84
CA GLY A 390 9.36 -15.31 23.37
C GLY A 390 9.01 -14.40 22.20
N LEU A 391 7.76 -14.50 21.75
CA LEU A 391 7.23 -13.72 20.64
C LEU A 391 6.68 -12.38 21.11
N PRO A 392 7.01 -11.26 20.40
CA PRO A 392 6.52 -9.95 20.80
C PRO A 392 4.98 -9.89 20.70
N PRO A 393 4.32 -9.40 21.75
CA PRO A 393 2.85 -9.43 21.84
C PRO A 393 2.16 -8.62 20.74
N PHE A 394 2.68 -7.46 20.35
CA PHE A 394 2.07 -6.57 19.35
C PHE A 394 2.14 -7.07 17.92
N GLU A 395 3.03 -8.00 17.63
CA GLU A 395 3.22 -8.49 16.26
C GLU A 395 2.42 -9.77 15.98
N ARG A 396 1.73 -10.30 16.98
CA ARG A 396 0.90 -11.50 16.86
C ARG A 396 -0.35 -11.22 16.02
N PHE A 397 -0.93 -12.26 15.44
CA PHE A 397 -2.12 -12.19 14.60
C PHE A 397 -3.37 -12.47 15.40
N PHE A 398 -4.41 -11.66 15.19
CA PHE A 398 -5.72 -11.81 15.81
C PHE A 398 -6.76 -12.03 14.72
N LEU A 399 -7.44 -13.18 14.70
CA LEU A 399 -8.38 -13.57 13.68
C LEU A 399 -9.83 -13.42 14.15
N GLY A 400 -10.66 -12.95 13.23
CA GLY A 400 -12.10 -12.78 13.41
C GLY A 400 -12.52 -11.31 13.38
N GLY A 401 -13.78 -11.11 13.03
CA GLY A 401 -14.40 -9.80 12.92
C GLY A 401 -14.62 -9.33 11.51
N ASP A 402 -15.42 -8.29 11.37
CA ASP A 402 -15.73 -7.62 10.11
C ASP A 402 -14.79 -6.45 9.81
N GLY A 403 -13.87 -6.15 10.72
CA GLY A 403 -12.98 -4.99 10.64
C GLY A 403 -13.61 -3.67 11.10
N LEU A 404 -14.89 -3.67 11.48
CA LEU A 404 -15.65 -2.47 11.86
C LEU A 404 -15.87 -2.35 13.37
N GLY A 405 -15.73 -3.45 14.12
CA GLY A 405 -16.00 -3.50 15.56
C GLY A 405 -14.76 -3.28 16.42
N ALA A 406 -15.00 -2.92 17.67
CA ALA A 406 -14.09 -2.72 18.80
C ALA A 406 -12.62 -2.43 18.43
N PHE A 407 -12.31 -1.17 18.34
CA PHE A 407 -10.97 -0.67 18.03
C PHE A 407 -10.01 -0.92 19.19
N SER A 408 -9.19 -1.95 19.09
CA SER A 408 -7.95 -1.97 19.84
C SER A 408 -6.92 -1.19 19.03
N LEU A 409 -6.64 0.03 19.44
CA LEU A 409 -5.64 0.90 18.81
C LEU A 409 -4.23 0.62 19.33
N ASP A 410 -4.03 -0.54 19.91
CA ASP A 410 -2.78 -0.99 20.53
C ASP A 410 -1.75 -1.53 19.51
N GLY A 411 -2.05 -1.42 18.22
CA GLY A 411 -1.14 -1.83 17.15
C GLY A 411 -1.21 -3.31 16.78
N ARG A 412 -2.11 -4.10 17.39
CA ARG A 412 -2.29 -5.51 17.02
C ARG A 412 -2.78 -5.69 15.60
N GLU A 413 -2.30 -6.71 14.91
CA GLU A 413 -2.71 -7.04 13.55
C GLU A 413 -3.98 -7.91 13.55
N VAL A 414 -5.11 -7.29 13.17
CA VAL A 414 -6.40 -7.99 13.10
C VAL A 414 -6.64 -8.48 11.68
N ILE A 415 -6.85 -9.79 11.53
CA ILE A 415 -7.20 -10.44 10.27
C ILE A 415 -8.72 -10.60 10.22
N ALA A 416 -9.37 -9.74 9.46
CA ALA A 416 -10.82 -9.77 9.32
C ALA A 416 -11.30 -11.09 8.69
N LEU A 417 -12.32 -11.68 9.29
CA LEU A 417 -12.97 -12.89 8.78
C LEU A 417 -14.49 -12.75 8.96
N ARG A 418 -15.18 -12.56 7.84
CA ARG A 418 -16.62 -12.34 7.82
C ARG A 418 -17.36 -13.54 8.42
N GLY A 419 -18.37 -13.26 9.25
CA GLY A 419 -19.19 -14.27 9.93
C GLY A 419 -18.65 -14.72 11.29
N TYR A 420 -17.51 -14.20 11.72
CA TYR A 420 -16.95 -14.50 13.03
C TYR A 420 -16.89 -13.21 13.88
N PRO A 421 -17.18 -13.29 15.19
CA PRO A 421 -16.98 -12.15 16.09
C PRO A 421 -15.52 -11.71 16.13
N ASN A 422 -15.28 -10.47 16.57
CA ASN A 422 -13.94 -9.92 16.65
C ASN A 422 -13.02 -10.81 17.50
N GLN A 423 -11.86 -11.18 16.94
CA GLN A 423 -10.80 -11.97 17.56
C GLN A 423 -11.23 -13.35 18.10
N SER A 424 -12.42 -13.83 17.72
CA SER A 424 -13.01 -15.08 18.27
C SER A 424 -12.23 -16.35 17.91
N LEU A 425 -11.38 -16.29 16.90
CA LEU A 425 -10.55 -17.42 16.45
C LEU A 425 -9.10 -17.33 16.93
N SER A 426 -8.82 -16.44 17.87
CA SER A 426 -7.48 -16.24 18.42
C SER A 426 -7.45 -16.56 19.91
N THR A 427 -6.28 -16.94 20.40
CA THR A 427 -6.01 -16.93 21.85
C THR A 427 -6.02 -15.50 22.37
N LEU A 428 -6.12 -15.32 23.69
CA LEU A 428 -6.07 -13.99 24.32
C LEU A 428 -4.79 -13.23 23.94
N ASP A 429 -3.68 -13.95 23.77
CA ASP A 429 -2.38 -13.40 23.45
C ASP A 429 -2.15 -13.27 21.93
N GLY A 430 -3.08 -13.71 21.10
CA GLY A 430 -2.91 -13.78 19.64
C GLY A 430 -2.09 -14.99 19.18
N ASN A 431 -2.03 -15.19 17.86
CA ASN A 431 -1.42 -16.35 17.23
C ASN A 431 -0.11 -16.00 16.52
N ALA A 432 0.84 -16.92 16.52
CA ALA A 432 2.09 -16.79 15.76
C ALA A 432 1.92 -17.12 14.26
N ILE A 433 0.92 -17.92 13.94
CA ILE A 433 0.65 -18.41 12.58
C ILE A 433 -0.83 -18.23 12.27
N TYR A 434 -1.15 -17.79 11.06
CA TYR A 434 -2.50 -17.87 10.54
C TYR A 434 -2.51 -18.29 9.07
N ASN A 435 -3.62 -18.95 8.69
CA ASN A 435 -3.94 -19.28 7.32
C ASN A 435 -5.40 -18.90 7.07
N LYS A 436 -5.66 -18.23 5.96
CA LYS A 436 -6.99 -17.84 5.54
C LYS A 436 -7.17 -18.11 4.07
N PHE A 437 -8.21 -18.86 3.74
CA PHE A 437 -8.61 -19.14 2.36
C PHE A 437 -10.02 -18.61 2.14
N SER A 438 -10.26 -18.01 1.00
CA SER A 438 -11.61 -17.65 0.58
C SER A 438 -11.84 -17.92 -0.90
N LEU A 439 -13.07 -18.28 -1.22
CA LEU A 439 -13.54 -18.48 -2.57
C LEU A 439 -14.81 -17.66 -2.74
N GLU A 440 -14.79 -16.74 -3.69
CA GLU A 440 -15.91 -15.87 -3.99
C GLU A 440 -16.32 -16.05 -5.46
N ILE A 441 -17.61 -16.01 -5.73
CA ILE A 441 -18.19 -15.86 -7.06
C ILE A 441 -18.81 -14.47 -7.12
N ARG A 442 -18.45 -13.71 -8.11
CA ARG A 442 -18.90 -12.33 -8.31
C ARG A 442 -19.58 -12.16 -9.64
#